data_5d6aafe8075192be57c4dc90153537ce
#
_entry.id   5d6aafe8075192be57c4dc90153537ce
#
_cell.length_a   1.000
_cell.length_b   1.000
_cell.length_c   1.000
_cell.angle_alpha   90.00
_cell.angle_beta   90.00
_cell.angle_gamma   90.00
#
_symmetry.space_group_name_H-M   'P 1'
#
loop_
_entity.id
_entity.type
_entity.pdbx_description
1 polymer ?
#
loop_
_entity_poly.entity_id
_entity_poly.type
_entity_poly.pdbx_seq_one_letter_code
_entity_poly.pdbx_strand_id
1 'polypeptide(L)'
;MCYDEGTLQAYIDNELDEITARNVEEHLKTCSTCREKLEQLKSINEFTSKTLNKSNIDLNEAWATLNEKLSKNNNKGGMFAMFTKHKKAIAAALIVAFIGASVFFPPLKNAEAKLLNLLRLDKMQVITITPEDIRQIQNQFYNNGIKNIDLKEYGDIKVSENQKGYSISPNEIDKLKSDVNYQFKLPTDKNFEIKNIYVSKVNSLEFILNVNKTNELIKAFGGTHLLPSELDKKPVVVEIGKGISISMEGKSAVNGEKVHVDLSQVPIPKVTVPEGVDIDKVIDALTNLPFLPEDLKKQIANANWKETMPVPMMTSDFNIKEVEIRGNKGILMTNKVFADYVHLLWPEGGIFYELSIYREYKDGTPVTPTNAPEITKENENILFQIANSMR
;
A
#
# COMPACT_ATOMS: atom_id res chain seq x y z
N MET A 1 -45.27 2.95 -11.14
CA MET A 1 -44.12 2.40 -10.42
C MET A 1 -43.43 3.57 -9.71
N CYS A 2 -43.09 3.47 -8.43
CA CYS A 2 -42.44 4.60 -7.72
C CYS A 2 -40.94 4.62 -8.03
N TYR A 3 -40.37 5.80 -8.01
CA TYR A 3 -38.93 5.99 -8.12
C TYR A 3 -38.24 5.61 -6.82
N ASP A 4 -36.99 5.09 -6.92
CA ASP A 4 -36.14 4.85 -5.78
C ASP A 4 -35.53 6.14 -5.23
N GLU A 5 -34.96 6.08 -4.02
CA GLU A 5 -34.39 7.24 -3.34
C GLU A 5 -33.20 7.85 -4.06
N GLY A 6 -32.36 7.00 -4.73
CA GLY A 6 -31.23 7.49 -5.50
C GLY A 6 -31.65 8.32 -6.70
N THR A 7 -32.70 7.91 -7.43
CA THR A 7 -33.26 8.68 -8.54
C THR A 7 -33.87 10.00 -8.07
N LEU A 8 -34.58 9.99 -6.93
CA LEU A 8 -35.14 11.22 -6.35
C LEU A 8 -34.05 12.16 -5.82
N GLN A 9 -32.95 11.63 -5.28
CA GLN A 9 -31.82 12.46 -4.89
C GLN A 9 -31.11 13.07 -6.10
N ALA A 10 -30.85 12.30 -7.15
CA ALA A 10 -30.27 12.80 -8.39
C ALA A 10 -31.12 13.87 -9.06
N TYR A 11 -32.46 13.79 -8.90
CA TYR A 11 -33.40 14.86 -9.32
C TYR A 11 -33.21 16.15 -8.51
N ILE A 12 -33.02 16.05 -7.18
CA ILE A 12 -32.76 17.21 -6.31
C ILE A 12 -31.40 17.85 -6.69
N ASP A 13 -30.41 17.05 -7.00
CA ASP A 13 -29.05 17.51 -7.28
C ASP A 13 -28.84 17.98 -8.74
N ASN A 14 -29.92 17.93 -9.58
CA ASN A 14 -29.90 18.24 -11.01
C ASN A 14 -28.91 17.37 -11.81
N GLU A 15 -28.72 16.11 -11.43
CA GLU A 15 -27.81 15.16 -12.08
C GLU A 15 -28.51 14.22 -13.08
N LEU A 16 -29.83 14.33 -13.23
CA LEU A 16 -30.61 13.56 -14.21
C LEU A 16 -30.56 14.22 -15.60
N ASP A 17 -30.57 13.39 -16.64
CA ASP A 17 -30.82 13.88 -18.00
C ASP A 17 -32.22 14.49 -18.14
N GLU A 18 -32.37 15.36 -19.14
CA GLU A 18 -33.60 16.18 -19.32
C GLU A 18 -34.88 15.34 -19.49
N ILE A 19 -34.76 14.16 -20.11
CA ILE A 19 -35.92 13.29 -20.35
C ILE A 19 -36.33 12.62 -19.03
N THR A 20 -35.34 12.07 -18.30
CA THR A 20 -35.56 11.40 -17.01
C THR A 20 -36.07 12.39 -15.96
N ALA A 21 -35.51 13.59 -15.89
CA ALA A 21 -35.97 14.65 -14.98
C ALA A 21 -37.44 15.02 -15.22
N ARG A 22 -37.85 15.18 -16.48
CA ARG A 22 -39.22 15.45 -16.86
C ARG A 22 -40.20 14.33 -16.46
N ASN A 23 -39.78 13.09 -16.63
CA ASN A 23 -40.57 11.92 -16.24
C ASN A 23 -40.77 11.86 -14.71
N VAL A 24 -39.73 12.17 -13.93
CA VAL A 24 -39.82 12.27 -12.47
C VAL A 24 -40.79 13.38 -12.08
N GLU A 25 -40.67 14.56 -12.69
CA GLU A 25 -41.55 15.70 -12.41
C GLU A 25 -43.03 15.38 -12.70
N GLU A 26 -43.33 14.74 -13.82
CA GLU A 26 -44.69 14.30 -14.18
C GLU A 26 -45.22 13.28 -13.16
N HIS A 27 -44.40 12.33 -12.75
CA HIS A 27 -44.77 11.33 -11.75
C HIS A 27 -45.05 11.97 -10.38
N LEU A 28 -44.29 12.95 -9.97
CA LEU A 28 -44.45 13.66 -8.71
C LEU A 28 -45.80 14.44 -8.65
N LYS A 29 -46.40 14.79 -9.79
CA LYS A 29 -47.71 15.43 -9.81
C LYS A 29 -48.84 14.49 -9.34
N THR A 30 -48.68 13.19 -9.55
CA THR A 30 -49.70 12.17 -9.29
C THR A 30 -49.41 11.24 -8.12
N CYS A 31 -48.13 11.05 -7.73
CA CYS A 31 -47.74 10.10 -6.70
C CYS A 31 -47.42 10.78 -5.36
N SER A 32 -48.27 10.57 -4.35
CA SER A 32 -48.08 11.13 -3.00
C SER A 32 -46.87 10.53 -2.29
N THR A 33 -46.61 9.22 -2.47
CA THR A 33 -45.49 8.52 -1.83
C THR A 33 -44.13 9.05 -2.29
N CYS A 34 -43.98 9.34 -3.60
CA CYS A 34 -42.69 9.90 -4.10
C CYS A 34 -42.56 11.39 -3.70
N ARG A 35 -43.65 12.14 -3.58
CA ARG A 35 -43.60 13.50 -3.02
C ARG A 35 -43.10 13.52 -1.58
N GLU A 36 -43.66 12.64 -0.74
CA GLU A 36 -43.29 12.54 0.67
C GLU A 36 -41.80 12.17 0.83
N LYS A 37 -41.31 11.20 0.07
CA LYS A 37 -39.89 10.87 0.03
C LYS A 37 -39.01 12.02 -0.44
N LEU A 38 -39.42 12.74 -1.48
CA LEU A 38 -38.71 13.90 -1.99
C LEU A 38 -38.59 15.00 -0.94
N GLU A 39 -39.67 15.29 -0.18
CA GLU A 39 -39.65 16.30 0.89
C GLU A 39 -38.75 15.86 2.06
N GLN A 40 -38.71 14.57 2.40
CA GLN A 40 -37.72 14.02 3.38
C GLN A 40 -36.28 14.23 2.93
N LEU A 41 -35.96 13.90 1.69
CA LEU A 41 -34.63 14.10 1.11
C LEU A 41 -34.23 15.58 1.08
N LYS A 42 -35.15 16.47 0.68
CA LYS A 42 -34.92 17.93 0.72
C LYS A 42 -34.65 18.44 2.13
N SER A 43 -35.40 17.96 3.13
CA SER A 43 -35.21 18.38 4.52
C SER A 43 -33.81 17.95 5.06
N ILE A 44 -33.34 16.76 4.69
CA ILE A 44 -32.00 16.27 5.02
C ILE A 44 -30.94 17.15 4.34
N ASN A 45 -31.14 17.47 3.07
CA ASN A 45 -30.21 18.30 2.28
C ASN A 45 -30.13 19.73 2.85
N GLU A 46 -31.28 20.30 3.26
CA GLU A 46 -31.34 21.62 3.90
C GLU A 46 -30.67 21.62 5.29
N PHE A 47 -30.89 20.57 6.09
CA PHE A 47 -30.24 20.41 7.39
C PHE A 47 -28.70 20.30 7.22
N THR A 48 -28.25 19.49 6.27
CA THR A 48 -26.81 19.28 5.98
C THR A 48 -26.17 20.58 5.51
N SER A 49 -26.82 21.29 4.57
CA SER A 49 -26.36 22.58 4.05
C SER A 49 -26.26 23.64 5.14
N LYS A 50 -27.30 23.76 6.01
CA LYS A 50 -27.26 24.69 7.13
C LYS A 50 -26.20 24.36 8.18
N THR A 51 -25.90 23.10 8.38
CA THR A 51 -24.91 22.65 9.36
C THR A 51 -23.48 22.87 8.82
N LEU A 52 -23.27 22.60 7.54
CA LEU A 52 -21.96 22.79 6.88
C LEU A 52 -21.65 24.27 6.63
N ASN A 53 -22.62 25.07 6.23
CA ASN A 53 -22.47 26.53 6.03
C ASN A 53 -22.26 27.32 7.33
N LYS A 54 -22.53 26.74 8.50
CA LYS A 54 -22.20 27.36 9.80
C LYS A 54 -20.72 27.24 10.16
N SER A 55 -20.01 26.29 9.58
CA SER A 55 -18.56 26.24 9.66
C SER A 55 -18.00 27.18 8.59
N ASN A 56 -17.55 28.35 9.01
CA ASN A 56 -16.79 29.29 8.16
C ASN A 56 -15.43 28.66 7.86
N ILE A 57 -15.43 27.58 7.06
CA ILE A 57 -14.21 26.91 6.63
C ILE A 57 -13.71 27.72 5.45
N ASP A 58 -12.64 28.48 5.66
CA ASP A 58 -11.87 29.01 4.56
C ASP A 58 -11.25 27.83 3.81
N LEU A 59 -11.82 27.53 2.65
CA LEU A 59 -11.37 26.42 1.79
C LEU A 59 -9.90 26.58 1.40
N ASN A 60 -9.41 27.82 1.24
CA ASN A 60 -8.02 28.09 0.92
C ASN A 60 -7.11 27.81 2.11
N GLU A 61 -7.53 28.18 3.31
CA GLU A 61 -6.79 27.87 4.55
C GLU A 61 -6.85 26.37 4.88
N ALA A 62 -8.02 25.73 4.69
CA ALA A 62 -8.17 24.29 4.86
C ALA A 62 -7.30 23.51 3.83
N TRP A 63 -7.26 24.00 2.58
CA TRP A 63 -6.44 23.43 1.50
C TRP A 63 -4.96 23.66 1.73
N ALA A 64 -4.56 24.85 2.17
CA ALA A 64 -3.18 25.15 2.55
C ALA A 64 -2.73 24.29 3.74
N THR A 65 -3.58 24.14 4.75
CA THR A 65 -3.31 23.29 5.92
C THR A 65 -3.24 21.80 5.55
N LEU A 66 -4.09 21.35 4.64
CA LEU A 66 -4.04 19.99 4.10
C LEU A 66 -2.75 19.77 3.31
N ASN A 67 -2.39 20.69 2.40
CA ASN A 67 -1.15 20.63 1.63
C ASN A 67 0.09 20.72 2.52
N GLU A 68 0.08 21.57 3.55
CA GLU A 68 1.17 21.62 4.55
C GLU A 68 1.30 20.29 5.32
N LYS A 69 0.19 19.69 5.71
CA LYS A 69 0.18 18.37 6.36
C LYS A 69 0.58 17.25 5.41
N LEU A 70 0.19 17.32 4.15
CA LEU A 70 0.60 16.36 3.11
C LEU A 70 2.09 16.52 2.78
N SER A 71 2.60 17.74 2.63
CA SER A 71 4.01 18.00 2.37
C SER A 71 4.91 17.65 3.56
N LYS A 72 4.48 17.93 4.79
CA LYS A 72 5.19 17.48 6.00
C LYS A 72 5.15 15.96 6.20
N ASN A 73 4.14 15.28 5.66
CA ASN A 73 4.03 13.81 5.68
C ASN A 73 4.76 13.14 4.51
N ASN A 74 5.03 13.85 3.42
CA ASN A 74 5.76 13.30 2.26
C ASN A 74 7.23 12.97 2.57
N ASN A 75 7.81 13.52 3.62
CA ASN A 75 9.14 13.11 4.10
C ASN A 75 9.16 11.74 4.83
N LYS A 76 8.04 11.01 4.87
CA LYS A 76 7.93 9.66 5.43
C LYS A 76 7.34 8.66 4.44
N GLY A 77 7.37 8.95 3.16
CA GLY A 77 6.77 8.15 2.11
C GLY A 77 7.71 7.07 1.58
N GLY A 78 7.74 5.93 2.23
CA GLY A 78 8.11 4.66 1.63
C GLY A 78 6.92 3.71 1.74
N MET A 79 6.99 2.55 1.13
CA MET A 79 5.95 1.48 1.17
C MET A 79 5.34 1.29 2.57
N PHE A 80 6.08 1.59 3.64
CA PHE A 80 5.63 1.54 5.04
C PHE A 80 4.64 2.65 5.46
N ALA A 81 4.63 3.81 4.79
CA ALA A 81 3.65 4.87 5.11
C ALA A 81 2.23 4.51 4.63
N MET A 82 2.12 3.64 3.62
CA MET A 82 0.85 3.12 3.12
C MET A 82 0.12 2.26 4.16
N PHE A 83 0.86 1.58 5.05
CA PHE A 83 0.29 0.74 6.11
C PHE A 83 -0.34 1.52 7.27
N THR A 84 -0.05 2.80 7.45
CA THR A 84 -0.52 3.56 8.62
C THR A 84 -1.86 4.26 8.44
N LYS A 85 -2.35 4.45 7.21
CA LYS A 85 -3.58 5.24 6.93
C LYS A 85 -4.92 4.50 7.00
N HIS A 86 -4.94 3.19 6.93
CA HIS A 86 -6.20 2.43 6.83
C HIS A 86 -6.36 1.36 7.92
N LYS A 87 -6.69 1.78 9.15
CA LYS A 87 -6.83 0.87 10.31
C LYS A 87 -7.81 -0.31 10.11
N LYS A 88 -8.80 -0.20 9.24
CA LYS A 88 -9.75 -1.30 8.93
C LYS A 88 -9.27 -2.20 7.78
N ALA A 89 -8.54 -1.67 6.80
CA ALA A 89 -7.85 -2.45 5.77
C ALA A 89 -6.60 -3.16 6.33
N ILE A 90 -6.01 -2.61 7.41
CA ILE A 90 -4.89 -3.21 8.15
C ILE A 90 -5.28 -4.57 8.74
N ALA A 91 -6.54 -4.80 9.13
CA ALA A 91 -6.97 -6.08 9.66
C ALA A 91 -6.90 -7.20 8.61
N ALA A 92 -7.36 -6.94 7.38
CA ALA A 92 -7.22 -7.89 6.28
C ALA A 92 -5.77 -7.95 5.76
N ALA A 93 -5.08 -6.79 5.72
CA ALA A 93 -3.67 -6.71 5.36
C ALA A 93 -2.75 -7.28 6.44
N LEU A 94 -3.12 -7.28 7.71
CA LEU A 94 -2.38 -7.95 8.78
C LEU A 94 -2.50 -9.47 8.68
N ILE A 95 -3.65 -10.00 8.28
CA ILE A 95 -3.77 -11.43 7.96
C ILE A 95 -2.85 -11.74 6.77
N VAL A 96 -2.83 -10.91 5.74
CA VAL A 96 -1.98 -11.09 4.54
C VAL A 96 -0.52 -10.72 4.80
N ALA A 97 -0.21 -9.69 5.58
CA ALA A 97 1.17 -9.35 5.99
C ALA A 97 1.71 -10.33 7.02
N PHE A 98 0.86 -10.87 7.87
CA PHE A 98 1.20 -11.98 8.75
C PHE A 98 1.47 -13.25 7.95
N ILE A 99 0.67 -13.51 6.93
CA ILE A 99 0.88 -14.53 5.91
C ILE A 99 2.22 -14.25 5.20
N GLY A 100 2.44 -13.04 4.72
CA GLY A 100 3.69 -12.65 4.06
C GLY A 100 4.91 -12.77 4.97
N ALA A 101 4.86 -12.24 6.18
CA ALA A 101 5.99 -12.21 7.11
C ALA A 101 6.37 -13.58 7.67
N SER A 102 5.40 -14.47 7.89
CA SER A 102 5.66 -15.82 8.42
C SER A 102 6.25 -16.78 7.39
N VAL A 103 6.19 -16.46 6.10
CA VAL A 103 6.58 -17.34 5.01
C VAL A 103 7.96 -17.03 4.44
N PHE A 104 8.61 -15.97 4.89
CA PHE A 104 9.85 -15.50 4.27
C PHE A 104 11.07 -16.39 4.41
N PHE A 105 11.06 -17.50 5.21
CA PHE A 105 12.28 -18.28 5.41
C PHE A 105 12.06 -19.78 5.64
N PRO A 106 12.73 -20.65 4.88
CA PRO A 106 12.88 -22.06 5.23
C PRO A 106 13.79 -22.23 6.45
N PRO A 107 13.49 -23.16 7.38
CA PRO A 107 14.37 -23.45 8.50
C PRO A 107 15.68 -24.03 8.01
N LEU A 108 16.76 -23.38 8.39
CA LEU A 108 18.10 -23.94 8.25
C LEU A 108 18.26 -25.09 9.24
N LYS A 109 18.12 -26.32 8.78
CA LYS A 109 18.63 -27.49 9.49
C LYS A 109 20.14 -27.42 9.47
N ASN A 110 20.76 -27.20 10.64
CA ASN A 110 22.21 -27.17 10.89
C ASN A 110 22.90 -25.90 10.36
N ALA A 111 22.75 -24.80 11.06
CA ALA A 111 23.45 -23.56 10.78
C ALA A 111 24.69 -23.39 11.65
N GLU A 112 25.83 -23.84 11.18
CA GLU A 112 27.06 -23.16 11.52
C GLU A 112 27.24 -21.93 10.63
N ALA A 113 27.82 -20.88 11.15
CA ALA A 113 27.88 -19.49 10.69
C ALA A 113 28.35 -19.19 9.24
N LYS A 114 28.35 -20.13 8.32
CA LYS A 114 28.75 -19.98 6.91
C LYS A 114 27.60 -19.81 5.92
N LEU A 115 26.36 -19.81 6.37
CA LEU A 115 25.17 -19.87 5.51
C LEU A 115 24.49 -18.52 5.25
N LEU A 116 25.07 -17.42 5.68
CA LEU A 116 24.57 -16.06 5.43
C LEU A 116 24.54 -15.64 3.94
N ASN A 117 25.08 -16.46 3.05
CA ASN A 117 25.13 -16.16 1.60
C ASN A 117 24.13 -16.97 0.75
N LEU A 118 23.23 -17.74 1.33
CA LEU A 118 22.46 -18.74 0.57
C LEU A 118 21.00 -18.37 0.29
N LEU A 119 20.47 -17.32 0.87
CA LEU A 119 19.14 -16.82 0.54
C LEU A 119 19.24 -15.46 -0.15
N ARG A 120 19.69 -15.46 -1.40
CA ARG A 120 19.49 -14.34 -2.30
C ARG A 120 18.03 -14.38 -2.75
N LEU A 121 17.18 -13.61 -2.12
CA LEU A 121 15.87 -13.27 -2.66
C LEU A 121 16.10 -12.30 -3.83
N ASP A 122 16.57 -12.83 -4.96
CA ASP A 122 16.90 -12.02 -6.13
C ASP A 122 15.64 -11.68 -6.96
N LYS A 123 14.46 -12.19 -6.56
CA LYS A 123 13.22 -12.05 -7.29
C LYS A 123 12.13 -11.49 -6.39
N MET A 124 11.20 -10.77 -6.98
CA MET A 124 10.01 -10.25 -6.34
C MET A 124 8.78 -10.86 -7.00
N GLN A 125 7.78 -11.23 -6.18
CA GLN A 125 6.48 -11.66 -6.68
C GLN A 125 5.39 -10.81 -6.03
N VAL A 126 4.57 -10.17 -6.84
CA VAL A 126 3.42 -9.41 -6.35
C VAL A 126 2.32 -10.36 -5.95
N ILE A 127 1.79 -10.17 -4.75
CA ILE A 127 0.51 -10.72 -4.31
C ILE A 127 -0.51 -9.58 -4.42
N THR A 128 -1.35 -9.67 -5.42
CA THR A 128 -2.34 -8.64 -5.72
C THR A 128 -3.57 -8.81 -4.84
N ILE A 129 -3.90 -7.78 -4.06
CA ILE A 129 -5.09 -7.75 -3.20
C ILE A 129 -6.06 -6.74 -3.78
N THR A 130 -7.23 -7.18 -4.20
CA THR A 130 -8.27 -6.32 -4.75
C THR A 130 -9.26 -5.86 -3.66
N PRO A 131 -10.01 -4.76 -3.87
CA PRO A 131 -11.13 -4.41 -3.00
C PRO A 131 -12.18 -5.51 -2.90
N GLU A 132 -12.35 -6.30 -3.97
CA GLU A 132 -13.24 -7.46 -4.00
C GLU A 132 -12.77 -8.56 -3.03
N ASP A 133 -11.48 -8.86 -3.02
CA ASP A 133 -10.91 -9.86 -2.10
C ASP A 133 -11.20 -9.46 -0.65
N ILE A 134 -11.00 -8.17 -0.31
CA ILE A 134 -11.29 -7.67 1.02
C ILE A 134 -12.78 -7.82 1.36
N ARG A 135 -13.66 -7.47 0.42
CA ARG A 135 -15.11 -7.59 0.59
C ARG A 135 -15.54 -9.06 0.76
N GLN A 136 -14.97 -9.97 -0.02
CA GLN A 136 -15.24 -11.40 0.10
C GLN A 136 -14.81 -11.93 1.46
N ILE A 137 -13.62 -11.57 1.95
CA ILE A 137 -13.15 -11.94 3.30
C ILE A 137 -14.13 -11.39 4.35
N GLN A 138 -14.49 -10.10 4.28
CA GLN A 138 -15.43 -9.50 5.23
C GLN A 138 -16.79 -10.19 5.23
N ASN A 139 -17.33 -10.52 4.05
CA ASN A 139 -18.59 -11.25 3.92
C ASN A 139 -18.52 -12.65 4.51
N GLN A 140 -17.40 -13.37 4.32
CA GLN A 140 -17.19 -14.67 4.96
C GLN A 140 -17.28 -14.57 6.48
N PHE A 141 -16.61 -13.57 7.08
CA PHE A 141 -16.69 -13.35 8.53
C PHE A 141 -18.10 -12.99 8.99
N TYR A 142 -18.76 -12.07 8.28
CA TYR A 142 -20.12 -11.65 8.62
C TYR A 142 -21.13 -12.81 8.55
N ASN A 143 -21.07 -13.63 7.51
CA ASN A 143 -21.95 -14.79 7.30
C ASN A 143 -21.74 -15.89 8.35
N ASN A 144 -20.55 -15.97 8.94
CA ASN A 144 -20.24 -16.87 10.05
C ASN A 144 -20.52 -16.23 11.43
N GLY A 145 -21.26 -15.12 11.48
CA GLY A 145 -21.69 -14.48 12.73
C GLY A 145 -20.62 -13.62 13.41
N ILE A 146 -19.44 -13.45 12.78
CA ILE A 146 -18.34 -12.68 13.32
C ILE A 146 -18.45 -11.23 12.81
N LYS A 147 -19.13 -10.38 13.58
CA LYS A 147 -19.36 -8.97 13.23
C LYS A 147 -18.20 -8.05 13.59
N ASN A 148 -17.47 -8.37 14.65
CA ASN A 148 -16.30 -7.62 15.10
C ASN A 148 -15.20 -8.60 15.50
N ILE A 149 -13.98 -8.36 15.01
CA ILE A 149 -12.79 -9.10 15.40
C ILE A 149 -11.91 -8.16 16.21
N ASP A 150 -11.62 -8.53 17.45
CA ASP A 150 -10.52 -7.91 18.17
C ASP A 150 -9.22 -8.65 17.78
N LEU A 151 -8.43 -8.02 16.93
CA LEU A 151 -7.19 -8.59 16.42
C LEU A 151 -6.20 -8.94 17.54
N LYS A 152 -6.29 -8.28 18.69
CA LYS A 152 -5.43 -8.54 19.85
C LYS A 152 -5.65 -9.93 20.44
N GLU A 153 -6.81 -10.55 20.21
CA GLU A 153 -7.06 -11.92 20.64
C GLU A 153 -6.23 -12.92 19.82
N TYR A 154 -5.90 -12.58 18.57
CA TYR A 154 -5.21 -13.47 17.62
C TYR A 154 -3.70 -13.23 17.57
N GLY A 155 -3.24 -12.12 18.12
CA GLY A 155 -1.81 -11.82 18.16
C GLY A 155 -1.48 -10.38 18.51
N ASP A 156 -0.20 -10.10 18.56
CA ASP A 156 0.33 -8.77 18.84
C ASP A 156 1.43 -8.42 17.82
N ILE A 157 1.57 -7.13 17.54
CA ILE A 157 2.64 -6.60 16.68
C ILE A 157 3.40 -5.58 17.50
N LYS A 158 4.66 -5.87 17.76
CA LYS A 158 5.57 -4.95 18.42
C LYS A 158 6.50 -4.34 17.39
N VAL A 159 6.62 -3.02 17.44
CA VAL A 159 7.56 -2.25 16.62
C VAL A 159 8.65 -1.74 17.55
N SER A 160 9.87 -2.24 17.39
CA SER A 160 11.00 -1.68 18.11
C SER A 160 11.61 -0.54 17.31
N GLU A 161 11.50 0.67 17.86
CA GLU A 161 12.10 1.87 17.30
C GLU A 161 13.44 2.15 17.98
N ASN A 162 14.54 1.63 17.44
CA ASN A 162 15.82 1.75 18.12
C ASN A 162 16.54 3.10 17.94
N GLN A 163 16.30 3.83 16.85
CA GLN A 163 16.97 5.12 16.60
C GLN A 163 16.12 6.03 15.71
N LYS A 164 16.33 7.34 15.76
CA LYS A 164 15.75 8.29 14.82
C LYS A 164 16.56 8.28 13.53
N GLY A 165 15.90 8.30 12.36
CA GLY A 165 16.56 8.58 11.10
C GLY A 165 17.12 10.00 11.07
N TYR A 166 18.00 10.28 10.13
CA TYR A 166 18.64 11.59 10.00
C TYR A 166 18.83 11.95 8.51
N SER A 167 18.90 13.26 8.24
CA SER A 167 19.21 13.77 6.92
C SER A 167 20.67 14.18 6.83
N ILE A 168 21.25 14.02 5.65
CA ILE A 168 22.58 14.51 5.30
C ILE A 168 22.53 15.35 4.05
N SER A 169 23.47 16.27 3.93
CA SER A 169 23.68 17.03 2.70
C SER A 169 24.26 16.13 1.60
N PRO A 170 23.92 16.37 0.31
CA PRO A 170 24.54 15.67 -0.82
C PRO A 170 26.07 15.72 -0.82
N ASN A 171 26.67 16.79 -0.25
CA ASN A 171 28.14 16.94 -0.14
C ASN A 171 28.78 16.01 0.91
N GLU A 172 27.95 15.37 1.76
CA GLU A 172 28.41 14.48 2.82
C GLU A 172 28.18 12.99 2.52
N ILE A 173 27.93 12.68 1.25
CA ILE A 173 27.54 11.33 0.79
C ILE A 173 28.57 10.25 1.17
N ASP A 174 29.84 10.60 1.31
CA ASP A 174 30.88 9.66 1.73
C ASP A 174 30.66 9.13 3.15
N LYS A 175 29.95 9.88 4.01
CA LYS A 175 29.58 9.41 5.35
C LYS A 175 28.65 8.21 5.29
N LEU A 176 27.85 8.07 4.23
CA LEU A 176 26.96 6.91 4.05
C LEU A 176 27.72 5.59 3.92
N LYS A 177 28.90 5.62 3.27
CA LYS A 177 29.71 4.41 3.04
C LYS A 177 30.11 3.71 4.35
N SER A 178 30.26 4.47 5.42
CA SER A 178 30.58 3.93 6.75
C SER A 178 29.35 3.63 7.60
N ASP A 179 28.21 4.21 7.27
CA ASP A 179 27.00 4.09 8.10
C ASP A 179 26.04 2.98 7.63
N VAL A 180 26.02 2.70 6.34
CA VAL A 180 25.24 1.60 5.78
C VAL A 180 26.16 0.42 5.41
N ASN A 181 25.71 -0.79 5.64
CA ASN A 181 26.49 -2.01 5.44
C ASN A 181 26.26 -2.67 4.07
N TYR A 182 25.85 -1.89 3.09
CA TYR A 182 25.62 -2.34 1.70
C TYR A 182 26.11 -1.29 0.70
N GLN A 183 26.31 -1.72 -0.54
CA GLN A 183 26.66 -0.81 -1.63
C GLN A 183 25.37 -0.14 -2.12
N PHE A 184 25.23 1.14 -1.86
CA PHE A 184 24.15 1.96 -2.41
C PHE A 184 24.54 2.53 -3.77
N LYS A 185 23.54 2.82 -4.59
CA LYS A 185 23.71 3.39 -5.92
C LYS A 185 23.22 4.81 -5.98
N LEU A 186 23.91 5.63 -6.75
CA LEU A 186 23.53 7.03 -6.99
C LEU A 186 23.07 7.21 -8.42
N PRO A 187 21.98 7.93 -8.64
CA PRO A 187 21.61 8.37 -9.98
C PRO A 187 22.66 9.31 -10.56
N THR A 188 23.04 9.09 -11.81
CA THR A 188 24.00 9.94 -12.54
C THR A 188 23.30 10.77 -13.62
N ASP A 189 21.99 10.80 -13.65
CA ASP A 189 21.21 11.60 -14.59
C ASP A 189 21.45 13.10 -14.35
N LYS A 190 21.96 13.80 -15.40
CA LYS A 190 22.31 15.21 -15.31
C LYS A 190 21.10 16.15 -15.27
N ASN A 191 19.93 15.66 -15.61
CA ASN A 191 18.67 16.43 -15.59
C ASN A 191 18.09 16.59 -14.18
N PHE A 192 18.60 15.82 -13.22
CA PHE A 192 18.14 15.86 -11.84
C PHE A 192 19.27 16.30 -10.90
N GLU A 193 18.89 16.98 -9.83
CA GLU A 193 19.77 17.42 -8.76
C GLU A 193 19.34 16.77 -7.45
N ILE A 194 20.27 16.14 -6.74
CA ILE A 194 20.00 15.59 -5.40
C ILE A 194 19.84 16.77 -4.43
N LYS A 195 18.70 16.86 -3.78
CA LYS A 195 18.36 17.92 -2.82
C LYS A 195 18.57 17.48 -1.38
N ASN A 196 18.24 16.25 -1.05
CA ASN A 196 18.35 15.72 0.29
C ASN A 196 18.59 14.22 0.27
N ILE A 197 19.29 13.75 1.28
CA ILE A 197 19.47 12.31 1.52
C ILE A 197 19.03 12.03 2.95
N TYR A 198 18.09 11.13 3.10
CA TYR A 198 17.60 10.68 4.39
C TYR A 198 18.03 9.23 4.64
N VAL A 199 18.61 8.99 5.81
CA VAL A 199 18.97 7.64 6.26
C VAL A 199 17.93 7.18 7.27
N SER A 200 17.23 6.10 6.95
CA SER A 200 16.26 5.51 7.87
C SER A 200 16.96 4.76 8.99
N LYS A 201 16.24 4.55 10.09
CA LYS A 201 16.71 3.71 11.19
C LYS A 201 16.55 2.22 10.86
N VAL A 202 17.26 1.37 11.61
CA VAL A 202 16.94 -0.05 11.69
C VAL A 202 15.61 -0.19 12.42
N ASN A 203 14.68 -0.92 11.84
CA ASN A 203 13.39 -1.23 12.43
C ASN A 203 13.29 -2.73 12.63
N SER A 204 12.70 -3.14 13.73
CA SER A 204 12.32 -4.53 13.96
C SER A 204 10.83 -4.61 14.23
N LEU A 205 10.18 -5.52 13.54
CA LEU A 205 8.78 -5.88 13.73
C LEU A 205 8.73 -7.27 14.34
N GLU A 206 8.08 -7.41 15.49
CA GLU A 206 7.84 -8.71 16.10
C GLU A 206 6.36 -9.04 15.94
N PHE A 207 6.08 -10.15 15.29
CA PHE A 207 4.74 -10.71 15.17
C PHE A 207 4.61 -11.88 16.16
N ILE A 208 3.67 -11.77 17.09
CA ILE A 208 3.42 -12.78 18.11
C ILE A 208 2.01 -13.31 17.92
N LEU A 209 1.87 -14.57 17.49
CA LEU A 209 0.58 -15.20 17.24
C LEU A 209 0.02 -15.91 18.47
N ASN A 210 -1.29 -15.80 18.64
CA ASN A 210 -2.06 -16.74 19.43
C ASN A 210 -2.54 -17.87 18.50
N VAL A 211 -1.68 -18.87 18.32
CA VAL A 211 -1.95 -19.99 17.39
C VAL A 211 -3.21 -20.75 17.77
N ASN A 212 -3.47 -20.92 19.07
CA ASN A 212 -4.67 -21.62 19.53
C ASN A 212 -5.94 -20.90 19.05
N LYS A 213 -6.03 -19.59 19.27
CA LYS A 213 -7.18 -18.77 18.84
C LYS A 213 -7.29 -18.73 17.32
N THR A 214 -6.17 -18.61 16.62
CA THR A 214 -6.14 -18.61 15.15
C THR A 214 -6.61 -19.95 14.60
N ASN A 215 -6.17 -21.06 15.18
CA ASN A 215 -6.59 -22.40 14.77
C ASN A 215 -8.08 -22.68 15.12
N GLU A 216 -8.61 -22.16 16.26
CA GLU A 216 -10.05 -22.18 16.55
C GLU A 216 -10.84 -21.46 15.44
N LEU A 217 -10.37 -20.30 14.99
CA LEU A 217 -10.99 -19.54 13.92
C LEU A 217 -10.95 -20.33 12.59
N ILE A 218 -9.79 -20.87 12.21
CA ILE A 218 -9.64 -21.69 11.00
C ILE A 218 -10.65 -22.85 11.02
N LYS A 219 -10.77 -23.56 12.14
CA LYS A 219 -11.74 -24.66 12.33
C LYS A 219 -13.19 -24.18 12.22
N ALA A 220 -13.51 -23.02 12.81
CA ALA A 220 -14.87 -22.46 12.76
C ALA A 220 -15.32 -22.15 11.32
N PHE A 221 -14.38 -21.86 10.43
CA PHE A 221 -14.62 -21.70 8.99
C PHE A 221 -14.51 -23.04 8.21
N GLY A 222 -14.40 -24.19 8.87
CA GLY A 222 -14.29 -25.50 8.24
C GLY A 222 -12.89 -25.87 7.74
N GLY A 223 -11.87 -25.08 8.08
CA GLY A 223 -10.49 -25.35 7.69
C GLY A 223 -9.87 -26.50 8.46
N THR A 224 -9.05 -27.29 7.80
CA THR A 224 -8.36 -28.48 8.36
C THR A 224 -6.83 -28.30 8.42
N HIS A 225 -6.28 -27.35 7.69
CA HIS A 225 -4.86 -27.03 7.67
C HIS A 225 -4.56 -26.00 8.76
N LEU A 226 -3.89 -26.43 9.83
CA LEU A 226 -3.71 -25.64 11.03
C LEU A 226 -2.28 -25.16 11.16
N LEU A 227 -2.11 -23.98 11.76
CA LEU A 227 -0.80 -23.47 12.12
C LEU A 227 -0.12 -24.37 13.16
N PRO A 228 1.21 -24.59 13.04
CA PRO A 228 1.95 -25.41 13.98
C PRO A 228 2.02 -24.75 15.36
N SER A 229 1.87 -25.58 16.40
CA SER A 229 1.85 -25.14 17.81
C SER A 229 3.16 -24.48 18.25
N GLU A 230 4.25 -24.80 17.57
CA GLU A 230 5.60 -24.25 17.81
C GLU A 230 5.69 -22.73 17.61
N LEU A 231 4.72 -22.15 16.86
CA LEU A 231 4.57 -20.71 16.70
C LEU A 231 3.82 -20.03 17.86
N ASP A 232 3.09 -20.79 18.71
CA ASP A 232 2.20 -20.17 19.71
C ASP A 232 2.96 -19.25 20.65
N LYS A 233 2.56 -17.98 20.66
CA LYS A 233 3.13 -16.90 21.50
C LYS A 233 4.64 -16.68 21.36
N LYS A 234 5.26 -17.18 20.29
CA LYS A 234 6.66 -16.93 20.00
C LYS A 234 6.79 -15.88 18.90
N PRO A 235 7.76 -14.96 19.01
CA PRO A 235 7.91 -13.89 18.01
C PRO A 235 8.49 -14.41 16.69
N VAL A 236 7.84 -14.05 15.60
CA VAL A 236 8.46 -13.99 14.27
C VAL A 236 9.00 -12.58 14.12
N VAL A 237 10.30 -12.45 13.92
CA VAL A 237 10.98 -11.14 13.89
C VAL A 237 11.35 -10.78 12.48
N VAL A 238 10.94 -9.59 12.03
CA VAL A 238 11.32 -9.00 10.74
C VAL A 238 12.24 -7.82 10.99
N GLU A 239 13.51 -7.97 10.65
CA GLU A 239 14.52 -6.91 10.76
C GLU A 239 14.68 -6.19 9.43
N ILE A 240 14.47 -4.88 9.42
CA ILE A 240 14.66 -4.01 8.26
C ILE A 240 15.91 -3.17 8.53
N GLY A 241 16.93 -3.37 7.72
CA GLY A 241 18.18 -2.62 7.82
C GLY A 241 17.99 -1.12 7.57
N LYS A 242 19.05 -0.34 7.79
CA LYS A 242 19.07 1.08 7.43
C LYS A 242 18.80 1.24 5.94
N GLY A 243 17.81 2.05 5.58
CA GLY A 243 17.54 2.43 4.20
C GLY A 243 18.05 3.83 3.90
N ILE A 244 18.21 4.13 2.63
CA ILE A 244 18.55 5.46 2.12
C ILE A 244 17.41 5.93 1.23
N SER A 245 16.93 7.15 1.46
CA SER A 245 16.01 7.85 0.57
C SER A 245 16.70 9.09 0.01
N ILE A 246 16.75 9.21 -1.30
CA ILE A 246 17.40 10.31 -2.02
C ILE A 246 16.32 11.09 -2.74
N SER A 247 16.11 12.33 -2.32
CA SER A 247 15.16 13.24 -2.98
C SER A 247 15.86 14.07 -4.03
N MET A 248 15.31 14.06 -5.23
CA MET A 248 15.84 14.75 -6.40
C MET A 248 14.80 15.70 -6.99
N GLU A 249 15.27 16.77 -7.59
CA GLU A 249 14.44 17.75 -8.31
C GLU A 249 14.96 17.92 -9.74
N GLY A 250 14.06 17.96 -10.71
CA GLY A 250 14.40 18.27 -12.09
C GLY A 250 14.97 19.68 -12.24
N LYS A 251 16.10 19.82 -12.93
CA LYS A 251 16.77 21.11 -13.16
C LYS A 251 15.98 22.08 -14.03
N SER A 252 15.16 21.55 -14.90
CA SER A 252 14.28 22.32 -15.78
C SER A 252 12.84 22.00 -15.47
N ALA A 253 12.01 23.03 -15.38
CA ALA A 253 10.57 22.82 -15.31
C ALA A 253 10.07 22.35 -16.67
N VAL A 254 9.34 21.25 -16.71
CA VAL A 254 8.62 20.79 -17.90
C VAL A 254 7.25 21.46 -17.86
N ASN A 255 6.93 22.24 -18.88
CA ASN A 255 5.69 23.04 -18.94
C ASN A 255 5.47 23.98 -17.73
N GLY A 256 6.56 24.40 -17.09
CA GLY A 256 6.51 25.26 -15.90
C GLY A 256 6.26 24.53 -14.59
N GLU A 257 6.26 23.20 -14.59
CA GLU A 257 6.06 22.32 -13.44
C GLU A 257 7.39 21.75 -12.96
N LYS A 258 7.55 21.65 -11.64
CA LYS A 258 8.70 20.97 -11.05
C LYS A 258 8.43 19.48 -10.92
N VAL A 259 9.40 18.71 -11.37
CA VAL A 259 9.38 17.25 -11.26
C VAL A 259 10.24 16.82 -10.08
N HIS A 260 9.65 16.08 -9.15
CA HIS A 260 10.32 15.53 -7.99
C HIS A 260 10.41 14.00 -8.13
N VAL A 261 11.56 13.45 -7.80
CA VAL A 261 11.79 12.01 -7.82
C VAL A 261 12.47 11.60 -6.53
N ASP A 262 11.88 10.61 -5.86
CA ASP A 262 12.47 9.99 -4.68
C ASP A 262 12.98 8.59 -5.04
N LEU A 263 14.23 8.31 -4.70
CA LEU A 263 14.85 6.99 -4.80
C LEU A 263 15.02 6.43 -3.39
N SER A 264 14.33 5.34 -3.10
CA SER A 264 14.52 4.56 -1.87
C SER A 264 15.34 3.32 -2.16
N GLN A 265 16.29 3.02 -1.26
CA GLN A 265 17.15 1.84 -1.29
C GLN A 265 17.13 1.23 0.10
N VAL A 266 16.56 0.05 0.23
CA VAL A 266 16.39 -0.62 1.52
C VAL A 266 16.90 -2.06 1.41
N PRO A 267 17.77 -2.51 2.31
CA PRO A 267 18.15 -3.93 2.35
C PRO A 267 16.90 -4.81 2.45
N ILE A 268 16.90 -5.92 1.73
CA ILE A 268 15.82 -6.89 1.84
C ILE A 268 15.70 -7.31 3.31
N PRO A 269 14.49 -7.28 3.90
CA PRO A 269 14.29 -7.60 5.30
C PRO A 269 14.79 -9.00 5.65
N LYS A 270 15.39 -9.13 6.84
CA LYS A 270 15.72 -10.42 7.41
C LYS A 270 14.61 -10.87 8.32
N VAL A 271 14.12 -12.09 8.12
CA VAL A 271 13.08 -12.66 8.99
C VAL A 271 13.67 -13.81 9.79
N THR A 272 13.37 -13.83 11.07
CA THR A 272 13.75 -14.90 12.00
C THR A 272 12.48 -15.55 12.52
N VAL A 273 12.36 -16.86 12.35
CA VAL A 273 11.28 -17.67 12.92
C VAL A 273 11.76 -18.41 14.16
N PRO A 274 10.86 -18.74 15.10
CA PRO A 274 11.22 -19.52 16.27
C PRO A 274 11.79 -20.91 15.90
N GLU A 275 12.71 -21.37 16.71
CA GLU A 275 13.30 -22.71 16.54
C GLU A 275 12.23 -23.81 16.60
N GLY A 276 12.36 -24.82 15.73
CA GLY A 276 11.45 -25.97 15.66
C GLY A 276 10.18 -25.75 14.83
N VAL A 277 9.96 -24.54 14.32
CA VAL A 277 8.81 -24.24 13.44
C VAL A 277 9.00 -24.88 12.07
N ASP A 278 8.05 -25.69 11.65
CA ASP A 278 7.97 -26.25 10.32
C ASP A 278 7.32 -25.23 9.37
N ILE A 279 8.14 -24.57 8.55
CA ILE A 279 7.68 -23.52 7.64
C ILE A 279 6.78 -24.06 6.53
N ASP A 280 7.01 -25.28 6.06
CA ASP A 280 6.17 -25.87 5.01
C ASP A 280 4.74 -26.06 5.54
N LYS A 281 4.58 -26.41 6.82
CA LYS A 281 3.26 -26.46 7.48
C LYS A 281 2.64 -25.08 7.65
N VAL A 282 3.43 -24.05 7.93
CA VAL A 282 2.93 -22.67 8.01
C VAL A 282 2.40 -22.24 6.64
N ILE A 283 3.17 -22.45 5.57
CA ILE A 283 2.76 -22.15 4.20
C ILE A 283 1.48 -22.90 3.83
N ASP A 284 1.44 -24.21 4.13
CA ASP A 284 0.27 -25.03 3.85
C ASP A 284 -0.98 -24.51 4.59
N ALA A 285 -0.88 -24.18 5.86
CA ALA A 285 -1.98 -23.60 6.62
C ALA A 285 -2.46 -22.27 6.03
N LEU A 286 -1.54 -21.40 5.64
CA LEU A 286 -1.84 -20.08 5.07
C LEU A 286 -2.47 -20.16 3.68
N THR A 287 -1.97 -21.05 2.83
CA THR A 287 -2.51 -21.27 1.49
C THR A 287 -3.95 -21.82 1.55
N ASN A 288 -4.24 -22.62 2.58
CA ASN A 288 -5.54 -23.30 2.74
C ASN A 288 -6.47 -22.58 3.73
N LEU A 289 -6.24 -21.30 4.06
CA LEU A 289 -7.15 -20.54 4.91
C LEU A 289 -8.56 -20.50 4.29
N PRO A 290 -9.59 -20.97 4.98
CA PRO A 290 -10.92 -21.17 4.39
C PRO A 290 -11.62 -19.87 3.99
N PHE A 291 -11.27 -18.76 4.60
CA PHE A 291 -11.86 -17.45 4.35
C PHE A 291 -11.13 -16.63 3.28
N LEU A 292 -10.01 -17.11 2.73
CA LEU A 292 -9.32 -16.44 1.62
C LEU A 292 -10.02 -16.71 0.30
N PRO A 293 -10.15 -15.69 -0.58
CA PRO A 293 -10.56 -15.87 -1.96
C PRO A 293 -9.65 -16.82 -2.72
N GLU A 294 -10.22 -17.59 -3.65
CA GLU A 294 -9.48 -18.60 -4.41
C GLU A 294 -8.33 -18.02 -5.22
N ASP A 295 -8.47 -16.80 -5.72
CA ASP A 295 -7.40 -16.16 -6.49
C ASP A 295 -6.21 -15.76 -5.59
N LEU A 296 -6.46 -15.33 -4.36
CA LEU A 296 -5.39 -15.10 -3.37
C LEU A 296 -4.71 -16.42 -2.98
N LYS A 297 -5.48 -17.48 -2.74
CA LYS A 297 -4.92 -18.81 -2.46
C LYS A 297 -4.00 -19.28 -3.59
N LYS A 298 -4.42 -19.15 -4.85
CA LYS A 298 -3.60 -19.48 -6.01
C LYS A 298 -2.32 -18.65 -6.08
N GLN A 299 -2.40 -17.35 -5.85
CA GLN A 299 -1.21 -16.49 -5.84
C GLN A 299 -0.23 -16.90 -4.74
N ILE A 300 -0.73 -17.19 -3.53
CA ILE A 300 0.07 -17.66 -2.41
C ILE A 300 0.68 -19.04 -2.71
N ALA A 301 -0.09 -19.99 -3.23
CA ALA A 301 0.37 -21.33 -3.56
C ALA A 301 1.44 -21.34 -4.66
N ASN A 302 1.30 -20.44 -5.65
CA ASN A 302 2.24 -20.34 -6.78
C ASN A 302 3.49 -19.52 -6.44
N ALA A 303 3.54 -18.89 -5.28
CA ALA A 303 4.72 -18.15 -4.86
C ALA A 303 5.87 -19.12 -4.58
N ASN A 304 7.02 -18.88 -5.21
CA ASN A 304 8.24 -19.62 -4.86
C ASN A 304 8.87 -18.99 -3.60
N TRP A 305 8.32 -19.33 -2.46
CA TRP A 305 8.70 -18.79 -1.16
C TRP A 305 10.18 -18.98 -0.77
N LYS A 306 10.89 -19.84 -1.48
CA LYS A 306 12.33 -20.09 -1.25
C LYS A 306 13.25 -19.14 -2.02
N GLU A 307 12.74 -18.52 -3.08
CA GLU A 307 13.54 -17.69 -3.99
C GLU A 307 12.96 -16.29 -4.22
N THR A 308 11.68 -16.09 -3.93
CA THR A 308 11.02 -14.83 -4.21
C THR A 308 10.50 -14.17 -2.95
N MET A 309 10.64 -12.85 -2.89
CA MET A 309 10.01 -12.01 -1.87
C MET A 309 8.57 -11.73 -2.32
N PRO A 310 7.51 -12.23 -1.66
CA PRO A 310 6.16 -11.83 -1.95
C PRO A 310 5.94 -10.41 -1.42
N VAL A 311 5.40 -9.55 -2.29
CA VAL A 311 5.07 -8.17 -1.97
C VAL A 311 3.57 -8.02 -2.10
N PRO A 312 2.81 -7.91 -0.98
CA PRO A 312 1.38 -7.66 -1.04
C PRO A 312 1.12 -6.24 -1.53
N MET A 313 0.28 -6.12 -2.56
CA MET A 313 -0.09 -4.83 -3.14
C MET A 313 -1.60 -4.69 -3.28
N MET A 314 -2.12 -3.57 -2.77
CA MET A 314 -3.52 -3.18 -2.95
C MET A 314 -3.71 -2.56 -4.34
N THR A 315 -4.63 -3.10 -5.13
CA THR A 315 -4.89 -2.61 -6.51
C THR A 315 -6.03 -1.60 -6.61
N SER A 316 -6.58 -1.14 -5.48
CA SER A 316 -7.64 -0.12 -5.49
C SER A 316 -7.22 1.13 -6.25
N ASP A 317 -6.01 1.61 -6.00
CA ASP A 317 -5.55 2.93 -6.44
C ASP A 317 -4.53 2.87 -7.59
N PHE A 318 -3.99 1.67 -7.90
CA PHE A 318 -2.91 1.52 -8.86
C PHE A 318 -3.20 0.47 -9.93
N ASN A 319 -2.75 0.75 -11.16
CA ASN A 319 -2.50 -0.26 -12.18
C ASN A 319 -1.08 -0.81 -11.94
N ILE A 320 -0.94 -2.13 -11.98
CA ILE A 320 0.32 -2.83 -11.70
C ILE A 320 0.74 -3.58 -12.95
N LYS A 321 2.00 -3.40 -13.36
CA LYS A 321 2.59 -4.06 -14.53
C LYS A 321 3.97 -4.60 -14.19
N GLU A 322 4.21 -5.86 -14.52
CA GLU A 322 5.57 -6.41 -14.49
C GLU A 322 6.43 -5.79 -15.59
N VAL A 323 7.67 -5.44 -15.25
CA VAL A 323 8.65 -4.81 -16.14
C VAL A 323 10.03 -5.38 -15.87
N GLU A 324 10.94 -5.16 -16.82
CA GLU A 324 12.36 -5.46 -16.63
C GLU A 324 13.15 -4.17 -16.38
N ILE A 325 13.97 -4.18 -15.34
CA ILE A 325 14.79 -3.03 -14.93
C ILE A 325 16.19 -3.53 -14.65
N ARG A 326 17.18 -3.07 -15.41
CA ARG A 326 18.60 -3.42 -15.24
C ARG A 326 18.85 -4.95 -15.18
N GLY A 327 18.07 -5.72 -15.97
CA GLY A 327 18.12 -7.18 -15.98
C GLY A 327 17.39 -7.87 -14.83
N ASN A 328 16.68 -7.13 -14.00
CA ASN A 328 15.88 -7.66 -12.90
C ASN A 328 14.39 -7.53 -13.19
N LYS A 329 13.60 -8.48 -12.70
CA LYS A 329 12.13 -8.34 -12.70
C LYS A 329 11.74 -7.27 -11.69
N GLY A 330 10.90 -6.34 -12.13
CA GLY A 330 10.37 -5.26 -11.32
C GLY A 330 8.91 -4.99 -11.61
N ILE A 331 8.39 -3.95 -11.00
CA ILE A 331 6.99 -3.56 -11.05
C ILE A 331 6.90 -2.08 -11.34
N LEU A 332 6.10 -1.75 -12.33
CA LEU A 332 5.65 -0.40 -12.59
C LEU A 332 4.23 -0.24 -12.06
N MET A 333 4.02 0.77 -11.22
CA MET A 333 2.72 1.13 -10.67
C MET A 333 2.34 2.52 -11.14
N THR A 334 1.17 2.65 -11.74
CA THR A 334 0.61 3.95 -12.15
C THR A 334 -0.68 4.20 -11.38
N ASN A 335 -0.82 5.38 -10.78
CA ASN A 335 -2.02 5.71 -10.04
C ASN A 335 -3.22 5.86 -10.97
N LYS A 336 -4.40 5.36 -10.57
CA LYS A 336 -5.63 5.41 -11.37
C LYS A 336 -6.32 6.78 -11.35
N VAL A 337 -6.02 7.59 -10.33
CA VAL A 337 -6.66 8.90 -10.09
C VAL A 337 -5.72 10.04 -10.52
N PHE A 338 -4.42 9.91 -10.25
CA PHE A 338 -3.43 10.97 -10.48
C PHE A 338 -2.39 10.51 -11.51
N ALA A 339 -2.33 11.19 -12.65
CA ALA A 339 -1.39 10.87 -13.74
C ALA A 339 0.08 11.06 -13.34
N ASP A 340 0.32 11.91 -12.36
CA ASP A 340 1.63 12.32 -11.88
C ASP A 340 2.25 11.40 -10.83
N TYR A 341 1.50 10.39 -10.35
CA TYR A 341 2.00 9.41 -9.38
C TYR A 341 2.35 8.10 -10.07
N VAL A 342 3.65 7.86 -10.25
CA VAL A 342 4.19 6.63 -10.83
C VAL A 342 5.29 6.09 -9.92
N HIS A 343 5.32 4.78 -9.72
CA HIS A 343 6.33 4.09 -8.94
C HIS A 343 6.96 2.97 -9.76
N LEU A 344 8.26 2.81 -9.61
CA LEU A 344 9.05 1.76 -10.21
C LEU A 344 9.81 1.03 -9.12
N LEU A 345 9.57 -0.28 -8.97
CA LEU A 345 10.10 -1.09 -7.87
C LEU A 345 10.86 -2.30 -8.42
N TRP A 346 12.03 -2.62 -7.88
CA TRP A 346 12.77 -3.82 -8.23
C TRP A 346 13.76 -4.24 -7.14
N PRO A 347 14.05 -5.53 -7.00
CA PRO A 347 15.17 -6.03 -6.21
C PRO A 347 16.44 -6.10 -7.07
N GLU A 348 17.58 -5.74 -6.51
CA GLU A 348 18.89 -5.90 -7.14
C GLU A 348 19.98 -6.07 -6.07
N GLY A 349 20.71 -7.17 -6.10
CA GLY A 349 21.86 -7.39 -5.23
C GLY A 349 21.53 -7.40 -3.73
N GLY A 350 20.37 -7.89 -3.33
CA GLY A 350 19.94 -7.92 -1.92
C GLY A 350 19.39 -6.59 -1.40
N ILE A 351 19.20 -5.62 -2.30
CA ILE A 351 18.59 -4.32 -2.01
C ILE A 351 17.27 -4.21 -2.77
N PHE A 352 16.28 -3.68 -2.11
CA PHE A 352 15.01 -3.29 -2.69
C PHE A 352 15.07 -1.81 -3.08
N TYR A 353 14.83 -1.52 -4.34
CA TYR A 353 14.81 -0.18 -4.90
C TYR A 353 13.38 0.24 -5.19
N GLU A 354 13.08 1.49 -4.89
CA GLU A 354 11.84 2.15 -5.29
C GLU A 354 12.17 3.54 -5.83
N LEU A 355 11.74 3.83 -7.03
CA LEU A 355 11.69 5.18 -7.58
C LEU A 355 10.23 5.62 -7.62
N SER A 356 9.94 6.77 -7.06
CA SER A 356 8.64 7.41 -7.16
C SER A 356 8.78 8.81 -7.73
N ILE A 357 7.83 9.21 -8.55
CA ILE A 357 7.80 10.53 -9.18
C ILE A 357 6.49 11.22 -8.87
N TYR A 358 6.55 12.51 -8.62
CA TYR A 358 5.40 13.39 -8.50
C TYR A 358 5.73 14.77 -9.08
N ARG A 359 4.70 15.54 -9.46
CA ARG A 359 4.85 16.87 -10.02
C ARG A 359 4.21 17.91 -9.12
N GLU A 360 4.83 19.07 -9.02
CA GLU A 360 4.28 20.23 -8.36
C GLU A 360 3.68 21.17 -9.43
N TYR A 361 2.36 21.31 -9.44
CA TYR A 361 1.64 22.17 -10.36
C TYR A 361 1.51 23.57 -9.78
N LYS A 362 1.71 24.59 -10.61
CA LYS A 362 1.66 26.02 -10.19
C LYS A 362 0.27 26.43 -9.71
N ASP A 363 -0.76 25.87 -10.31
CA ASP A 363 -2.17 26.16 -9.99
C ASP A 363 -2.78 25.19 -8.98
N GLY A 364 -2.02 24.18 -8.56
CA GLY A 364 -2.48 23.15 -7.64
C GLY A 364 -3.54 22.20 -8.22
N THR A 365 -3.78 22.23 -9.53
CA THR A 365 -4.80 21.40 -10.17
C THR A 365 -4.25 20.01 -10.48
N PRO A 366 -4.77 18.92 -9.88
CA PRO A 366 -4.32 17.58 -10.19
C PRO A 366 -4.66 17.18 -11.62
N VAL A 367 -3.77 16.46 -12.29
CA VAL A 367 -4.05 15.83 -13.58
C VAL A 367 -4.40 14.38 -13.42
N THR A 368 -5.39 13.92 -14.19
CA THR A 368 -5.84 12.54 -14.16
C THR A 368 -5.28 11.77 -15.36
N PRO A 369 -5.14 10.44 -15.29
CA PRO A 369 -4.70 9.63 -16.44
C PRO A 369 -5.61 9.77 -17.66
N THR A 370 -6.86 10.15 -17.47
CA THR A 370 -7.83 10.31 -18.56
C THR A 370 -7.62 11.59 -19.35
N ASN A 371 -7.28 12.71 -18.67
CA ASN A 371 -7.09 14.01 -19.33
C ASN A 371 -5.63 14.31 -19.68
N ALA A 372 -4.67 13.57 -19.12
CA ALA A 372 -3.24 13.75 -19.38
C ALA A 372 -2.47 12.41 -19.37
N PRO A 373 -2.80 11.44 -20.25
CA PRO A 373 -2.13 10.14 -20.30
C PRO A 373 -0.65 10.26 -20.70
N GLU A 374 -0.28 11.31 -21.43
CA GLU A 374 1.10 11.61 -21.81
C GLU A 374 1.98 11.88 -20.58
N ILE A 375 1.45 12.51 -19.53
CA ILE A 375 2.20 12.78 -18.29
C ILE A 375 2.58 11.47 -17.62
N THR A 376 1.66 10.52 -17.52
CA THR A 376 1.96 9.19 -16.98
C THR A 376 3.09 8.54 -17.79
N LYS A 377 3.02 8.58 -19.12
CA LYS A 377 4.04 7.98 -19.98
C LYS A 377 5.40 8.68 -19.88
N GLU A 378 5.40 9.99 -19.77
CA GLU A 378 6.62 10.78 -19.56
C GLU A 378 7.26 10.41 -18.22
N ASN A 379 6.47 10.33 -17.15
CA ASN A 379 6.94 9.94 -15.82
C ASN A 379 7.52 8.52 -15.80
N GLU A 380 6.88 7.55 -16.47
CA GLU A 380 7.44 6.21 -16.67
C GLU A 380 8.84 6.29 -17.30
N ASN A 381 8.99 7.04 -18.39
CA ASN A 381 10.26 7.17 -19.10
C ASN A 381 11.35 7.81 -18.21
N ILE A 382 10.99 8.83 -17.44
CA ILE A 382 11.92 9.48 -16.49
C ILE A 382 12.41 8.46 -15.45
N LEU A 383 11.50 7.68 -14.85
CA LEU A 383 11.90 6.68 -13.85
C LEU A 383 12.82 5.61 -14.43
N PHE A 384 12.54 5.09 -15.62
CA PHE A 384 13.44 4.14 -16.31
C PHE A 384 14.80 4.75 -16.64
N GLN A 385 14.83 6.02 -17.09
CA GLN A 385 16.08 6.73 -17.37
C GLN A 385 16.92 6.88 -16.10
N ILE A 386 16.33 7.30 -14.99
CA ILE A 386 17.03 7.42 -13.71
C ILE A 386 17.51 6.05 -13.23
N ALA A 387 16.66 5.02 -13.24
CA ALA A 387 17.02 3.67 -12.85
C ALA A 387 18.25 3.16 -13.64
N ASN A 388 18.26 3.34 -14.95
CA ASN A 388 19.36 2.92 -15.81
C ASN A 388 20.64 3.75 -15.63
N SER A 389 20.53 4.98 -15.11
CA SER A 389 21.68 5.85 -14.83
C SER A 389 22.42 5.49 -13.52
N MET A 390 21.83 4.68 -12.66
CA MET A 390 22.36 4.37 -11.33
C MET A 390 23.66 3.56 -11.40
N ARG A 391 24.64 3.98 -10.58
CA ARG A 391 25.97 3.34 -10.46
C ARG A 391 26.37 3.15 -9.00
#